data_95990a1bb095be21df8770ce9b90c8ca
#
_entry.id   95990a1bb095be21df8770ce9b90c8ca
#
_cell.length_a   1.000
_cell.length_b   1.000
_cell.length_c   1.000
_cell.angle_alpha   90.00
_cell.angle_beta   90.00
_cell.angle_gamma   90.00
#
_symmetry.space_group_name_H-M   'P 1'
#
loop_
_entity.id
_entity.type
_entity.pdbx_description
1 polymer ?
#
loop_
_entity_poly.entity_id
_entity_poly.type
_entity_poly.pdbx_seq_one_letter_code
_entity_poly.pdbx_strand_id
1 'polypeptide(L)'
;MKRLIYQVYVGPKSNLYDWCTNSVEQYAKDIGADYILQTVPKLFIKPDPFTTNRSEGASRLGYLPIYEKENAFGYFDDYDQIAIIDSDIFIRDKSPSIFDEIKPDDDFAGVYEREMPVTQNYSNK
;
A
#
# COMPACT_ATOMS: atom_id res chain seq x y z
N MET A 1 14.64 -3.34 16.14
CA MET A 1 13.58 -3.91 15.30
C MET A 1 13.69 -3.31 13.91
N LYS A 2 13.76 -4.14 12.90
CA LYS A 2 13.90 -3.70 11.50
C LYS A 2 12.53 -3.53 10.86
N ARG A 3 12.25 -2.35 10.31
CA ARG A 3 10.93 -1.97 9.79
C ARG A 3 11.01 -1.51 8.35
N LEU A 4 10.01 -1.88 7.57
CA LEU A 4 9.91 -1.55 6.14
C LEU A 4 8.58 -0.88 5.85
N ILE A 5 8.63 0.18 5.05
CA ILE A 5 7.46 0.73 4.37
C ILE A 5 7.54 0.32 2.92
N TYR A 6 6.48 -0.32 2.44
CA TYR A 6 6.40 -0.86 1.08
C TYR A 6 5.24 -0.21 0.33
N GLN A 7 5.53 0.27 -0.88
CA GLN A 7 4.52 0.81 -1.78
C GLN A 7 4.64 0.18 -3.16
N VAL A 8 3.50 0.09 -3.85
CA VAL A 8 3.43 -0.34 -5.25
C VAL A 8 2.94 0.83 -6.08
N TYR A 9 3.74 1.25 -7.05
CA TYR A 9 3.42 2.31 -7.99
C TYR A 9 3.79 1.80 -9.39
N VAL A 10 2.84 1.12 -10.02
CA VAL A 10 3.00 0.53 -11.35
C VAL A 10 1.96 1.13 -12.29
N GLY A 11 2.32 1.25 -13.58
CA GLY A 11 1.46 1.84 -14.59
C GLY A 11 1.93 3.22 -15.02
N PRO A 12 1.03 4.03 -15.63
CA PRO A 12 1.39 5.35 -16.14
C PRO A 12 1.88 6.29 -15.05
N LYS A 13 2.87 7.11 -15.37
CA LYS A 13 3.39 8.11 -14.45
C LYS A 13 2.33 9.18 -14.14
N SER A 14 2.22 9.57 -12.88
CA SER A 14 1.29 10.58 -12.40
C SER A 14 1.98 11.54 -11.44
N ASN A 15 1.82 12.85 -11.65
CA ASN A 15 2.35 13.86 -10.74
C ASN A 15 1.76 13.73 -9.33
N LEU A 16 0.48 13.37 -9.23
CA LEU A 16 -0.17 13.15 -7.96
C LEU A 16 0.47 11.99 -7.20
N TYR A 17 0.68 10.86 -7.86
CA TYR A 17 1.28 9.69 -7.25
C TYR A 17 2.76 9.92 -6.91
N ASP A 18 3.49 10.64 -7.74
CA ASP A 18 4.87 11.03 -7.45
C ASP A 18 4.94 11.88 -6.17
N TRP A 19 4.02 12.82 -6.03
CA TRP A 19 3.93 13.69 -4.85
C TRP A 19 3.60 12.87 -3.59
N CYS A 20 2.65 11.96 -3.69
CA CYS A 20 2.27 11.09 -2.57
C CYS A 20 3.42 10.15 -2.17
N THR A 21 4.03 9.47 -3.12
CA THR A 21 5.12 8.51 -2.83
C THR A 21 6.35 9.21 -2.27
N ASN A 22 6.65 10.42 -2.73
CA ASN A 22 7.75 11.21 -2.17
C ASN A 22 7.49 11.57 -0.70
N SER A 23 6.24 11.86 -0.34
CA SER A 23 5.87 12.13 1.05
C SER A 23 6.07 10.90 1.95
N VAL A 24 5.74 9.72 1.43
CA VAL A 24 5.90 8.46 2.16
C VAL A 24 7.38 8.09 2.31
N GLU A 25 8.19 8.31 1.28
CA GLU A 25 9.63 8.10 1.37
C GLU A 25 10.27 8.99 2.42
N GLN A 26 9.91 10.25 2.46
CA GLN A 26 10.39 11.18 3.49
C GLN A 26 9.93 10.75 4.88
N TYR A 27 8.69 10.35 5.02
CA TYR A 27 8.15 9.81 6.27
C TYR A 27 8.93 8.60 6.76
N ALA A 28 9.26 7.67 5.86
CA ALA A 28 10.07 6.50 6.22
C ALA A 28 11.42 6.91 6.80
N LYS A 29 12.08 7.89 6.19
CA LYS A 29 13.35 8.44 6.71
C LYS A 29 13.17 9.06 8.09
N ASP A 30 12.09 9.82 8.29
CA ASP A 30 11.83 10.53 9.54
C ASP A 30 11.58 9.57 10.70
N ILE A 31 10.95 8.42 10.46
CA ILE A 31 10.66 7.43 11.50
C ILE A 31 11.73 6.31 11.59
N GLY A 32 12.77 6.38 10.77
CA GLY A 32 13.86 5.39 10.80
C GLY A 32 13.52 4.04 10.19
N ALA A 33 12.56 3.99 9.25
CA ALA A 33 12.21 2.79 8.52
C ALA A 33 12.86 2.77 7.15
N ASP A 34 13.11 1.56 6.63
CA ASP A 34 13.51 1.39 5.23
C ASP A 34 12.29 1.61 4.32
N TYR A 35 12.55 2.00 3.08
CA TYR A 35 11.52 2.27 2.09
C TYR A 35 11.79 1.53 0.80
N ILE A 36 10.78 0.79 0.30
CA ILE A 36 10.84 0.13 -0.99
C ILE A 36 9.63 0.56 -1.81
N LEU A 37 9.88 1.07 -3.01
CA LEU A 37 8.87 1.41 -3.99
C LEU A 37 8.98 0.44 -5.17
N GLN A 38 7.98 -0.42 -5.33
CA GLN A 38 7.89 -1.31 -6.47
C GLN A 38 7.28 -0.54 -7.66
N THR A 39 8.03 -0.42 -8.74
CA THR A 39 7.59 0.34 -9.93
C THR A 39 7.30 -0.54 -11.14
N VAL A 40 7.63 -1.83 -11.05
CA VAL A 40 7.36 -2.81 -12.11
C VAL A 40 6.57 -3.98 -11.56
N PRO A 41 5.62 -4.53 -12.33
CA PRO A 41 4.86 -5.69 -11.87
C PRO A 41 5.75 -6.93 -11.77
N LYS A 42 5.48 -7.79 -10.79
CA LYS A 42 6.23 -9.03 -10.56
C LYS A 42 5.34 -10.26 -10.62
N LEU A 43 4.09 -10.16 -10.18
CA LEU A 43 3.17 -11.28 -10.13
C LEU A 43 2.34 -11.41 -11.41
N PHE A 44 1.99 -10.29 -12.05
CA PHE A 44 1.22 -10.25 -13.29
C PHE A 44 -0.11 -11.01 -13.21
N ILE A 45 -0.83 -10.88 -12.10
CA ILE A 45 -2.14 -11.52 -11.97
C ILE A 45 -3.11 -10.85 -12.93
N LYS A 46 -3.68 -11.64 -13.84
CA LYS A 46 -4.57 -11.13 -14.90
C LYS A 46 -5.96 -10.83 -14.36
N PRO A 47 -6.62 -9.76 -14.86
CA PRO A 47 -8.01 -9.51 -14.51
C PRO A 47 -8.92 -10.63 -15.00
N ASP A 48 -9.91 -11.01 -14.17
CA ASP A 48 -10.95 -11.94 -14.55
C ASP A 48 -11.98 -11.19 -15.40
N PRO A 49 -12.24 -11.63 -16.67
CA PRO A 49 -13.17 -10.93 -17.54
C PRO A 49 -14.63 -11.02 -17.08
N PHE A 50 -14.95 -11.89 -16.13
CA PHE A 50 -16.34 -12.13 -15.70
C PHE A 50 -16.74 -11.39 -14.44
N THR A 51 -15.81 -10.86 -13.66
CA THR A 51 -16.11 -10.37 -12.32
C THR A 51 -15.86 -8.88 -12.09
N THR A 52 -15.38 -8.13 -13.10
CA THR A 52 -14.89 -6.79 -12.75
C THR A 52 -15.58 -5.65 -13.46
N ASN A 53 -16.25 -4.83 -12.68
CA ASN A 53 -16.63 -3.48 -13.06
C ASN A 53 -15.44 -2.50 -13.04
N ARG A 54 -14.26 -2.97 -12.64
CA ARG A 54 -13.01 -2.18 -12.60
C ARG A 54 -12.12 -2.43 -13.82
N SER A 55 -12.70 -3.05 -14.83
CA SER A 55 -11.94 -3.76 -15.84
C SER A 55 -11.24 -2.92 -16.89
N GLU A 56 -11.67 -1.67 -17.14
CA GLU A 56 -11.05 -0.91 -18.24
C GLU A 56 -9.59 -0.58 -17.97
N GLY A 57 -9.29 -0.04 -16.79
CA GLY A 57 -7.91 0.27 -16.41
C GLY A 57 -7.05 -0.97 -16.29
N ALA A 58 -7.56 -2.00 -15.63
CA ALA A 58 -6.86 -3.27 -15.46
C ALA A 58 -6.66 -4.01 -16.79
N SER A 59 -7.66 -3.98 -17.67
CA SER A 59 -7.54 -4.59 -19.01
C SER A 59 -6.48 -3.92 -19.87
N ARG A 60 -6.34 -2.60 -19.77
CA ARG A 60 -5.29 -1.86 -20.48
C ARG A 60 -3.89 -2.22 -20.00
N LEU A 61 -3.73 -2.44 -18.69
CA LEU A 61 -2.45 -2.81 -18.10
C LEU A 61 -2.13 -4.28 -18.31
N GLY A 62 -3.14 -5.14 -18.47
CA GLY A 62 -2.96 -6.58 -18.60
C GLY A 62 -2.69 -7.32 -17.29
N TYR A 63 -2.78 -6.64 -16.14
CA TYR A 63 -2.60 -7.23 -14.82
C TYR A 63 -3.33 -6.37 -13.77
N LEU A 64 -3.48 -6.92 -12.56
CA LEU A 64 -4.14 -6.24 -11.44
C LEU A 64 -3.10 -5.71 -10.45
N PRO A 65 -2.86 -4.39 -10.42
CA PRO A 65 -1.84 -3.80 -9.54
C PRO A 65 -2.06 -4.06 -8.05
N ILE A 66 -3.32 -4.20 -7.62
CA ILE A 66 -3.64 -4.43 -6.22
C ILE A 66 -2.99 -5.70 -5.66
N TYR A 67 -2.84 -6.74 -6.48
CA TYR A 67 -2.21 -7.98 -6.06
C TYR A 67 -0.70 -7.89 -5.99
N GLU A 68 -0.11 -6.87 -6.60
CA GLU A 68 1.34 -6.67 -6.55
C GLU A 68 1.83 -6.30 -5.15
N LYS A 69 0.94 -5.82 -4.29
CA LYS A 69 1.24 -5.56 -2.87
C LYS A 69 1.68 -6.82 -2.12
N GLU A 70 1.26 -7.99 -2.58
CA GLU A 70 1.64 -9.27 -1.97
C GLU A 70 3.14 -9.54 -2.05
N ASN A 71 3.86 -8.88 -2.94
CA ASN A 71 5.32 -8.98 -2.99
C ASN A 71 6.00 -8.52 -1.69
N ALA A 72 5.31 -7.71 -0.88
CA ALA A 72 5.83 -7.28 0.41
C ALA A 72 6.07 -8.44 1.36
N PHE A 73 5.30 -9.52 1.26
CA PHE A 73 5.44 -10.68 2.13
C PHE A 73 6.78 -11.40 1.96
N GLY A 74 7.41 -11.29 0.80
CA GLY A 74 8.74 -11.84 0.57
C GLY A 74 9.84 -11.17 1.39
N TYR A 75 9.57 -10.02 1.99
CA TYR A 75 10.55 -9.29 2.80
C TYR A 75 10.49 -9.64 4.30
N PHE A 76 9.58 -10.50 4.74
CA PHE A 76 9.49 -10.87 6.16
C PHE A 76 10.71 -11.61 6.70
N ASP A 77 11.53 -12.20 5.83
CA ASP A 77 12.79 -12.78 6.26
C ASP A 77 13.81 -11.72 6.70
N ASP A 78 13.69 -10.50 6.18
CA ASP A 78 14.63 -9.41 6.42
C ASP A 78 14.10 -8.33 7.37
N TYR A 79 12.78 -8.27 7.60
CA TYR A 79 12.13 -7.22 8.38
C TYR A 79 11.19 -7.81 9.42
N ASP A 80 11.18 -7.18 10.60
CA ASP A 80 10.31 -7.57 11.71
C ASP A 80 8.88 -7.06 11.54
N GLN A 81 8.74 -5.88 10.94
CA GLN A 81 7.44 -5.26 10.68
C GLN A 81 7.43 -4.62 9.30
N ILE A 82 6.31 -4.77 8.59
CA ILE A 82 6.12 -4.20 7.26
C ILE A 82 4.80 -3.43 7.23
N ALA A 83 4.86 -2.18 6.79
CA ALA A 83 3.68 -1.38 6.50
C ALA A 83 3.51 -1.25 4.98
N ILE A 84 2.34 -1.63 4.48
CA ILE A 84 1.98 -1.48 3.08
C ILE A 84 1.08 -0.26 2.97
N ILE A 85 1.51 0.75 2.23
CA ILE A 85 0.80 2.03 2.08
C ILE A 85 0.43 2.23 0.62
N ASP A 86 -0.82 2.58 0.36
CA ASP A 86 -1.27 2.87 -1.00
C ASP A 86 -0.52 4.05 -1.61
N SER A 87 -0.29 4.01 -2.91
CA SER A 87 0.52 5.02 -3.61
C SER A 87 -0.19 6.37 -3.77
N ASP A 88 -1.48 6.45 -3.48
CA ASP A 88 -2.28 7.68 -3.52
C ASP A 88 -2.46 8.33 -2.14
N ILE A 89 -1.71 7.90 -1.15
CA ILE A 89 -1.72 8.47 0.21
C ILE A 89 -0.59 9.49 0.34
N PHE A 90 -0.94 10.67 0.82
CA PHE A 90 0.02 11.70 1.21
C PHE A 90 0.15 11.74 2.73
N ILE A 91 1.38 11.65 3.23
CA ILE A 91 1.65 11.72 4.67
C ILE A 91 2.14 13.11 5.02
N ARG A 92 1.48 13.74 5.98
CA ARG A 92 1.82 15.08 6.47
C ARG A 92 3.16 15.06 7.21
N ASP A 93 3.85 16.20 7.19
CA ASP A 93 5.05 16.39 8.00
C ASP A 93 4.76 16.14 9.49
N LYS A 94 5.73 15.58 10.17
CA LYS A 94 5.65 15.30 11.61
C LYS A 94 4.54 14.32 12.02
N SER A 95 4.07 13.50 11.10
CA SER A 95 3.13 12.43 11.42
C SER A 95 3.80 11.39 12.33
N PRO A 96 3.09 10.86 13.34
CA PRO A 96 3.65 9.83 14.21
C PRO A 96 3.93 8.53 13.46
N SER A 97 4.81 7.69 14.01
CA SER A 97 5.13 6.42 13.39
C SER A 97 3.93 5.47 13.43
N ILE A 98 3.56 4.95 12.27
CA ILE A 98 2.53 3.92 12.15
C ILE A 98 2.88 2.67 12.96
N PHE A 99 4.16 2.39 13.11
CA PHE A 99 4.63 1.22 13.85
C PHE A 99 4.41 1.34 15.37
N ASP A 100 4.18 2.54 15.89
CA ASP A 100 3.82 2.73 17.29
C ASP A 100 2.42 2.23 17.63
N GLU A 101 1.55 2.08 16.61
CA GLU A 101 0.20 1.56 16.76
C GLU A 101 0.15 0.02 16.69
N ILE A 102 1.28 -0.62 16.38
CA ILE A 102 1.36 -2.08 16.23
C ILE A 102 2.07 -2.65 17.45
N LYS A 103 1.38 -3.57 18.16
CA LYS A 103 1.99 -4.29 19.28
C LYS A 103 2.93 -5.37 18.75
N PRO A 104 4.01 -5.70 19.49
CA PRO A 104 4.96 -6.73 19.04
C PRO A 104 4.33 -8.09 18.74
N ASP A 105 3.22 -8.42 19.39
CA ASP A 105 2.51 -9.70 19.22
C ASP A 105 1.42 -9.66 18.16
N ASP A 106 1.19 -8.51 17.53
CA ASP A 106 0.17 -8.41 16.47
C ASP A 106 0.69 -9.02 15.17
N ASP A 107 -0.09 -9.94 14.61
CA ASP A 107 0.19 -10.52 13.30
C ASP A 107 -0.24 -9.60 12.17
N PHE A 108 -1.30 -8.82 12.38
CA PHE A 108 -1.87 -7.92 11.39
C PHE A 108 -2.58 -6.76 12.08
N ALA A 109 -2.45 -5.56 11.50
CA ALA A 109 -3.15 -4.38 11.97
C ALA A 109 -3.71 -3.58 10.80
N GLY A 110 -4.90 -3.05 10.98
CA GLY A 110 -5.57 -2.21 9.99
C GLY A 110 -6.73 -1.47 10.62
N VAL A 111 -7.35 -0.56 9.87
CA VAL A 111 -8.53 0.17 10.32
C VAL A 111 -9.79 -0.59 9.89
N TYR A 112 -10.73 -0.80 10.81
CA TYR A 112 -12.01 -1.43 10.47
C TYR A 112 -12.80 -0.52 9.52
N GLU A 113 -13.30 -1.10 8.43
CA GLU A 113 -14.11 -0.35 7.46
C GLU A 113 -15.32 0.32 8.10
N ARG A 114 -15.97 -0.35 9.02
CA ARG A 114 -17.15 0.17 9.72
C ARG A 114 -16.89 1.44 10.54
N GLU A 115 -15.65 1.74 10.82
CA GLU A 115 -15.22 2.95 11.53
C GLU A 115 -14.91 4.10 10.57
N MET A 116 -14.92 3.84 9.27
CA MET A 116 -14.71 4.84 8.23
C MET A 116 -16.06 5.39 7.75
N PRO A 117 -16.31 6.71 7.85
CA PRO A 117 -17.63 7.27 7.48
C PRO A 117 -18.08 6.93 6.06
N VAL A 118 -17.15 6.90 5.11
CA VAL A 118 -17.47 6.62 3.70
C VAL A 118 -17.87 5.16 3.51
N THR A 119 -17.14 4.21 4.12
CA THR A 119 -17.42 2.78 3.98
C THR A 119 -18.66 2.36 4.75
N GLN A 120 -18.99 3.01 5.87
CA GLN A 120 -20.24 2.76 6.59
C GLN A 120 -21.47 2.97 5.70
N ASN A 121 -21.44 4.00 4.85
CA ASN A 121 -22.54 4.25 3.91
C ASN A 121 -22.70 3.15 2.87
N TYR A 122 -21.63 2.51 2.47
CA TYR A 122 -21.66 1.37 1.54
C TYR A 122 -22.08 0.08 2.22
N SER A 123 -21.60 -0.16 3.44
CA SER A 123 -21.86 -1.40 4.18
C SER A 123 -23.31 -1.52 4.66
N ASN A 124 -24.02 -0.42 4.81
CA ASN A 124 -25.42 -0.37 5.24
C ASN A 124 -26.41 -0.47 4.08
N LYS A 125 -25.95 -0.65 2.88
CA LYS A 125 -26.78 -0.87 1.69
C LYS A 125 -26.84 -2.34 1.37
#